data_f9cad3d0849b38f01164bc4c13ad66ae
#
_entry.id   f9cad3d0849b38f01164bc4c13ad66ae
#
_cell.length_a   1.000
_cell.length_b   1.000
_cell.length_c   1.000
_cell.angle_alpha   90.00
_cell.angle_beta   90.00
_cell.angle_gamma   90.00
#
_symmetry.space_group_name_H-M   'P 1'
#
loop_
_entity.id
_entity.type
_entity.pdbx_description
1 polymer ?
#
loop_
_entity_poly.entity_id
_entity_poly.type
_entity_poly.pdbx_seq_one_letter_code
_entity_poly.pdbx_strand_id
1 'polypeptide(L)'
;VSMPNIVELAKEGTLAKDKKYILYCMKGVASADAAIELRELDYDAVSLAGGYSAWLMASFGGDDKQEEIEKSLRKGRFHKALFSKFAKAINTYDLIQPGDKIAVCISGGKDSMLMAKLFQELKRHNKFPFELVFLVMDPGYSEVNRKLIENNARIMGVPITVFESQIFEAVYDIQKSPCYLCARMRRGHLYNKAKELGCNKIALGHHYDDVIETILMGMLYGAQVQTMMPKLHSSNFEGMELIRPMYLIREEDIKQWRDLNGLHFIQCACRFTDTCSSC
;
A
#
# COMPACT_ATOMS: atom_id res chain seq x y z
N VAL A 1 -1.21 -22.27 -5.57
CA VAL A 1 -1.90 -22.49 -6.84
C VAL A 1 -3.10 -21.56 -6.91
N SER A 2 -3.34 -20.92 -8.06
CA SER A 2 -4.51 -20.05 -8.26
C SER A 2 -5.80 -20.88 -8.14
N MET A 3 -6.78 -20.40 -7.39
CA MET A 3 -8.03 -21.11 -7.14
C MET A 3 -8.83 -21.50 -8.41
N PRO A 4 -8.90 -20.70 -9.48
CA PRO A 4 -9.60 -21.07 -10.71
C PRO A 4 -9.11 -22.38 -11.35
N ASN A 5 -7.85 -22.74 -11.11
CA ASN A 5 -7.22 -23.87 -11.72
C ASN A 5 -7.16 -25.11 -10.82
N ILE A 6 -7.51 -25.01 -9.54
CA ILE A 6 -7.29 -26.12 -8.59
C ILE A 6 -8.22 -27.31 -8.87
N VAL A 7 -9.47 -27.04 -9.24
CA VAL A 7 -10.45 -28.08 -9.58
C VAL A 7 -10.09 -28.77 -10.90
N GLU A 8 -9.60 -28.02 -11.89
CA GLU A 8 -9.10 -28.58 -13.15
C GLU A 8 -7.90 -29.49 -12.92
N LEU A 9 -6.90 -29.04 -12.14
CA LEU A 9 -5.74 -29.85 -11.76
C LEU A 9 -6.12 -31.13 -11.00
N ALA A 10 -7.19 -31.08 -10.18
CA ALA A 10 -7.72 -32.26 -9.51
C ALA A 10 -8.35 -33.24 -10.51
N LYS A 11 -9.13 -32.75 -11.48
CA LYS A 11 -9.73 -33.57 -12.55
C LYS A 11 -8.69 -34.20 -13.45
N GLU A 12 -7.58 -33.51 -13.70
CA GLU A 12 -6.44 -34.02 -14.45
C GLU A 12 -5.56 -35.01 -13.66
N GLY A 13 -5.82 -35.18 -12.35
CA GLY A 13 -5.04 -36.07 -11.48
C GLY A 13 -3.64 -35.53 -11.14
N THR A 14 -3.38 -34.26 -11.35
CA THR A 14 -2.07 -33.64 -11.09
C THR A 14 -1.87 -33.25 -9.62
N LEU A 15 -2.94 -33.21 -8.82
CA LEU A 15 -2.87 -32.93 -7.39
C LEU A 15 -2.57 -34.18 -6.59
N ALA A 16 -1.71 -34.09 -5.57
CA ALA A 16 -1.35 -35.16 -4.68
C ALA A 16 -2.54 -35.51 -3.74
N LYS A 17 -3.02 -36.78 -3.78
CA LYS A 17 -4.19 -37.21 -2.97
C LYS A 17 -3.85 -37.43 -1.49
N ASP A 18 -2.59 -37.52 -1.13
CA ASP A 18 -2.08 -37.70 0.23
C ASP A 18 -1.99 -36.41 1.04
N LYS A 19 -2.35 -35.26 0.42
CA LYS A 19 -2.27 -33.94 1.04
C LYS A 19 -3.64 -33.41 1.41
N LYS A 20 -3.67 -32.68 2.53
CA LYS A 20 -4.81 -31.86 2.92
C LYS A 20 -4.73 -30.48 2.27
N TYR A 21 -5.81 -30.07 1.62
CA TYR A 21 -5.92 -28.78 0.94
C TYR A 21 -6.77 -27.81 1.77
N ILE A 22 -6.19 -26.67 2.12
CA ILE A 22 -6.93 -25.56 2.75
C ILE A 22 -7.13 -24.49 1.67
N LEU A 23 -8.38 -24.31 1.25
CA LEU A 23 -8.75 -23.34 0.25
C LEU A 23 -9.21 -22.04 0.90
N TYR A 24 -8.90 -20.93 0.27
CA TYR A 24 -9.47 -19.63 0.66
C TYR A 24 -9.67 -18.73 -0.55
N CYS A 25 -10.70 -17.93 -0.50
CA CYS A 25 -10.91 -16.77 -1.36
C CYS A 25 -11.18 -15.55 -0.47
N MET A 26 -11.43 -14.41 -1.02
CA MET A 26 -11.60 -13.17 -0.23
C MET A 26 -12.76 -13.29 0.78
N LYS A 27 -13.91 -13.83 0.38
CA LYS A 27 -15.14 -13.94 1.20
C LYS A 27 -15.49 -15.36 1.67
N GLY A 28 -14.75 -16.38 1.23
CA GLY A 28 -15.00 -17.77 1.58
C GLY A 28 -16.05 -18.50 0.73
N VAL A 29 -16.76 -17.85 -0.18
CA VAL A 29 -17.84 -18.45 -1.00
C VAL A 29 -17.25 -19.35 -2.08
N ALA A 30 -16.50 -18.79 -3.02
CA ALA A 30 -15.93 -19.57 -4.13
C ALA A 30 -14.93 -20.65 -3.66
N SER A 31 -14.25 -20.46 -2.53
CA SER A 31 -13.41 -21.51 -1.94
C SER A 31 -14.21 -22.62 -1.28
N ALA A 32 -15.43 -22.34 -0.80
CA ALA A 32 -16.32 -23.36 -0.27
C ALA A 32 -16.83 -24.27 -1.39
N ASP A 33 -17.26 -23.67 -2.52
CA ASP A 33 -17.70 -24.42 -3.70
C ASP A 33 -16.56 -25.31 -4.24
N ALA A 34 -15.35 -24.75 -4.44
CA ALA A 34 -14.19 -25.51 -4.87
C ALA A 34 -13.79 -26.64 -3.89
N ALA A 35 -13.96 -26.44 -2.57
CA ALA A 35 -13.68 -27.49 -1.59
C ALA A 35 -14.71 -28.62 -1.63
N ILE A 36 -15.96 -28.33 -2.00
CA ILE A 36 -16.99 -29.34 -2.24
C ILE A 36 -16.61 -30.19 -3.46
N GLU A 37 -16.31 -29.54 -4.60
CA GLU A 37 -15.91 -30.23 -5.83
C GLU A 37 -14.66 -31.12 -5.63
N LEU A 38 -13.65 -30.62 -4.88
CA LEU A 38 -12.47 -31.41 -4.56
C LEU A 38 -12.78 -32.65 -3.72
N ARG A 39 -13.72 -32.54 -2.75
CA ARG A 39 -14.15 -33.69 -1.94
C ARG A 39 -14.91 -34.73 -2.75
N GLU A 40 -15.69 -34.31 -3.74
CA GLU A 40 -16.36 -35.20 -4.69
C GLU A 40 -15.35 -35.98 -5.56
N LEU A 41 -14.13 -35.47 -5.71
CA LEU A 41 -13.00 -36.11 -6.40
C LEU A 41 -12.06 -36.85 -5.42
N ASP A 42 -12.49 -37.16 -4.20
CA ASP A 42 -11.75 -37.85 -3.15
C ASP A 42 -10.48 -37.15 -2.66
N TYR A 43 -10.47 -35.80 -2.65
CA TYR A 43 -9.41 -35.01 -2.01
C TYR A 43 -9.82 -34.54 -0.60
N ASP A 44 -8.86 -34.56 0.36
CA ASP A 44 -9.08 -33.93 1.67
C ASP A 44 -8.99 -32.41 1.54
N ALA A 45 -10.13 -31.76 1.33
CA ALA A 45 -10.19 -30.32 1.09
C ALA A 45 -11.19 -29.63 2.05
N VAL A 46 -10.76 -28.51 2.60
CA VAL A 46 -11.57 -27.63 3.46
C VAL A 46 -11.46 -26.17 2.98
N SER A 47 -12.51 -25.41 3.19
CA SER A 47 -12.51 -23.97 2.95
C SER A 47 -12.36 -23.20 4.26
N LEU A 48 -11.58 -22.12 4.23
CA LEU A 48 -11.49 -21.19 5.34
C LEU A 48 -12.80 -20.43 5.49
N ALA A 49 -13.47 -20.61 6.63
CA ALA A 49 -14.76 -19.98 6.91
C ALA A 49 -14.68 -18.45 6.87
N GLY A 50 -15.55 -17.81 6.06
CA GLY A 50 -15.51 -16.37 5.82
C GLY A 50 -14.29 -15.86 5.01
N GLY A 51 -13.46 -16.80 4.51
CA GLY A 51 -12.32 -16.52 3.64
C GLY A 51 -11.20 -15.72 4.30
N TYR A 52 -10.35 -15.15 3.45
CA TYR A 52 -9.22 -14.33 3.89
C TYR A 52 -9.64 -13.12 4.73
N SER A 53 -10.79 -12.51 4.41
CA SER A 53 -11.31 -11.35 5.14
C SER A 53 -11.62 -11.68 6.60
N ALA A 54 -12.28 -12.81 6.88
CA ALA A 54 -12.58 -13.21 8.26
C ALA A 54 -11.31 -13.60 9.04
N TRP A 55 -10.38 -14.30 8.39
CA TRP A 55 -9.09 -14.63 8.99
C TRP A 55 -8.30 -13.38 9.34
N LEU A 56 -8.26 -12.40 8.41
CA LEU A 56 -7.59 -11.13 8.63
C LEU A 56 -8.21 -10.36 9.81
N MET A 57 -9.55 -10.31 9.87
CA MET A 57 -10.28 -9.66 10.96
C MET A 57 -9.99 -10.33 12.31
N ALA A 58 -9.92 -11.65 12.35
CA ALA A 58 -9.58 -12.42 13.56
C ALA A 58 -8.11 -12.20 14.00
N SER A 59 -7.23 -11.83 13.08
CA SER A 59 -5.83 -11.50 13.40
C SER A 59 -5.62 -10.07 13.90
N PHE A 60 -6.66 -9.22 13.86
CA PHE A 60 -6.59 -7.87 14.39
C PHE A 60 -6.47 -7.91 15.91
N GLY A 61 -5.67 -6.99 16.47
CA GLY A 61 -5.43 -6.93 17.91
C GLY A 61 -4.15 -7.62 18.37
N GLY A 62 -3.30 -8.05 17.45
CA GLY A 62 -1.94 -8.53 17.76
C GLY A 62 -1.14 -7.53 18.61
N ASP A 63 -0.07 -8.01 19.22
CA ASP A 63 0.80 -7.24 20.10
C ASP A 63 1.31 -5.97 19.41
N ASP A 64 1.59 -4.97 20.23
CA ASP A 64 2.27 -3.76 19.78
C ASP A 64 3.68 -4.10 19.28
N LYS A 65 3.90 -3.96 17.98
CA LYS A 65 5.18 -4.21 17.34
C LYS A 65 5.99 -2.94 17.10
N GLN A 66 5.53 -1.80 17.63
CA GLN A 66 6.15 -0.51 17.35
C GLN A 66 7.64 -0.51 17.63
N GLU A 67 8.05 -1.00 18.81
CA GLU A 67 9.46 -0.99 19.22
C GLU A 67 10.34 -1.89 18.33
N GLU A 68 9.85 -3.08 17.97
CA GLU A 68 10.56 -4.01 17.06
C GLU A 68 10.74 -3.41 15.67
N ILE A 69 9.67 -2.83 15.12
CA ILE A 69 9.67 -2.17 13.81
C ILE A 69 10.68 -1.00 13.81
N GLU A 70 10.63 -0.14 14.82
CA GLU A 70 11.55 0.98 14.95
C GLU A 70 13.00 0.52 15.10
N LYS A 71 13.25 -0.50 15.92
CA LYS A 71 14.58 -1.08 16.08
C LYS A 71 15.14 -1.63 14.79
N SER A 72 14.31 -2.24 13.96
CA SER A 72 14.70 -2.75 12.63
C SER A 72 15.19 -1.64 11.68
N LEU A 73 14.61 -0.44 11.79
CA LEU A 73 15.00 0.73 10.98
C LEU A 73 16.22 1.49 11.53
N ARG A 74 16.52 1.34 12.83
CA ARG A 74 17.63 2.04 13.51
C ARG A 74 18.98 1.38 13.33
N LYS A 75 19.03 0.07 13.11
CA LYS A 75 20.28 -0.71 13.06
C LYS A 75 20.23 -1.79 11.98
N GLY A 76 21.42 -2.20 11.53
CA GLY A 76 21.60 -3.35 10.67
C GLY A 76 21.25 -3.11 9.20
N ARG A 77 20.76 -4.15 8.53
CA ARG A 77 20.52 -4.16 7.09
C ARG A 77 19.50 -3.13 6.65
N PHE A 78 18.34 -3.10 7.31
CA PHE A 78 17.24 -2.22 6.93
C PHE A 78 17.51 -0.74 7.23
N HIS A 79 18.33 -0.43 8.24
CA HIS A 79 18.82 0.94 8.40
C HIS A 79 19.56 1.42 7.14
N LYS A 80 20.44 0.59 6.57
CA LYS A 80 21.21 0.94 5.36
C LYS A 80 20.32 0.93 4.11
N ALA A 81 19.49 -0.09 3.96
CA ALA A 81 18.67 -0.29 2.76
C ALA A 81 17.48 0.66 2.65
N LEU A 82 16.90 1.08 3.79
CA LEU A 82 15.69 1.90 3.86
C LEU A 82 15.98 3.30 4.40
N PHE A 83 16.33 3.43 5.69
CA PHE A 83 16.47 4.74 6.33
C PHE A 83 17.60 5.59 5.74
N SER A 84 18.79 5.01 5.50
CA SER A 84 19.90 5.77 4.92
C SER A 84 19.61 6.23 3.49
N LYS A 85 18.91 5.42 2.69
CA LYS A 85 18.48 5.80 1.33
C LYS A 85 17.39 6.87 1.36
N PHE A 86 16.45 6.78 2.32
CA PHE A 86 15.43 7.79 2.57
C PHE A 86 16.07 9.14 2.91
N ALA A 87 16.96 9.18 3.89
CA ALA A 87 17.69 10.39 4.28
C ALA A 87 18.57 10.93 3.15
N LYS A 88 19.20 10.03 2.36
CA LYS A 88 19.96 10.41 1.17
C LYS A 88 19.07 11.10 0.12
N ALA A 89 17.88 10.55 -0.17
CA ALA A 89 16.96 11.17 -1.12
C ALA A 89 16.52 12.56 -0.67
N ILE A 90 16.19 12.72 0.61
CA ILE A 90 15.83 14.02 1.20
C ILE A 90 16.94 15.04 1.00
N ASN A 91 18.18 14.69 1.31
CA ASN A 91 19.31 15.60 1.20
C ASN A 91 19.70 15.87 -0.27
N THR A 92 19.70 14.83 -1.13
CA THR A 92 20.13 14.96 -2.53
C THR A 92 19.18 15.81 -3.36
N TYR A 93 17.88 15.68 -3.11
CA TYR A 93 16.84 16.36 -3.88
C TYR A 93 16.22 17.53 -3.13
N ASP A 94 16.78 17.89 -1.98
CA ASP A 94 16.32 19.02 -1.17
C ASP A 94 14.79 18.96 -0.91
N LEU A 95 14.32 17.79 -0.41
CA LEU A 95 12.90 17.51 -0.31
C LEU A 95 12.23 18.20 0.88
N ILE A 96 12.97 18.46 1.96
CA ILE A 96 12.44 19.00 3.22
C ILE A 96 13.28 20.18 3.67
N GLN A 97 12.61 21.27 4.04
CA GLN A 97 13.19 22.49 4.57
C GLN A 97 12.78 22.71 6.03
N PRO A 98 13.58 23.47 6.81
CA PRO A 98 13.15 23.92 8.14
C PRO A 98 11.80 24.66 8.07
N GLY A 99 10.87 24.28 8.95
CA GLY A 99 9.53 24.89 9.01
C GLY A 99 8.49 24.25 8.11
N ASP A 100 8.85 23.26 7.28
CA ASP A 100 7.88 22.51 6.47
C ASP A 100 6.86 21.78 7.34
N LYS A 101 5.61 21.77 6.87
CA LYS A 101 4.55 20.90 7.37
C LYS A 101 4.11 19.95 6.27
N ILE A 102 4.36 18.66 6.49
CA ILE A 102 4.28 17.63 5.46
C ILE A 102 3.09 16.70 5.72
N ALA A 103 2.18 16.61 4.76
CA ALA A 103 1.15 15.58 4.74
C ALA A 103 1.73 14.28 4.16
N VAL A 104 1.97 13.30 5.02
CA VAL A 104 2.41 11.96 4.65
C VAL A 104 1.18 11.16 4.22
N CYS A 105 1.04 10.93 2.91
CA CYS A 105 -0.15 10.28 2.35
C CYS A 105 -0.07 8.76 2.48
N ILE A 106 -0.99 8.20 3.23
CA ILE A 106 -1.08 6.77 3.52
C ILE A 106 -2.23 6.15 2.73
N SER A 107 -1.92 5.17 1.88
CA SER A 107 -2.90 4.39 1.11
C SER A 107 -3.28 3.08 1.78
N GLY A 108 -2.60 2.70 2.86
CA GLY A 108 -2.73 1.40 3.52
C GLY A 108 -1.83 0.29 2.94
N GLY A 109 -1.14 0.56 1.83
CA GLY A 109 -0.15 -0.35 1.26
C GLY A 109 1.20 -0.30 2.01
N LYS A 110 2.03 -1.33 1.78
CA LYS A 110 3.35 -1.50 2.42
C LYS A 110 4.25 -0.27 2.31
N ASP A 111 4.24 0.37 1.13
CA ASP A 111 5.16 1.48 0.82
C ASP A 111 4.80 2.73 1.62
N SER A 112 3.53 3.10 1.63
CA SER A 112 3.04 4.28 2.35
C SER A 112 3.16 4.14 3.88
N MET A 113 2.97 2.93 4.40
CA MET A 113 3.12 2.67 5.84
C MET A 113 4.60 2.65 6.25
N LEU A 114 5.49 2.07 5.43
CA LEU A 114 6.94 2.20 5.66
C LEU A 114 7.37 3.66 5.60
N MET A 115 6.90 4.43 4.60
CA MET A 115 7.21 5.87 4.50
C MET A 115 6.84 6.61 5.78
N ALA A 116 5.69 6.32 6.37
CA ALA A 116 5.26 6.93 7.64
C ALA A 116 6.26 6.63 8.77
N LYS A 117 6.74 5.38 8.87
CA LYS A 117 7.76 5.00 9.87
C LYS A 117 9.10 5.67 9.62
N LEU A 118 9.52 5.78 8.37
CA LEU A 118 10.76 6.46 8.01
C LEU A 118 10.71 7.95 8.34
N PHE A 119 9.57 8.61 8.17
CA PHE A 119 9.35 10.00 8.61
C PHE A 119 9.39 10.15 10.13
N GLN A 120 8.79 9.21 10.89
CA GLN A 120 8.88 9.21 12.34
C GLN A 120 10.32 9.06 12.81
N GLU A 121 11.08 8.14 12.20
CA GLU A 121 12.50 7.96 12.51
C GLU A 121 13.34 9.18 12.13
N LEU A 122 13.07 9.83 10.97
CA LEU A 122 13.72 11.06 10.57
C LEU A 122 13.46 12.19 11.59
N LYS A 123 12.21 12.34 12.03
CA LYS A 123 11.84 13.36 13.03
C LYS A 123 12.53 13.13 14.36
N ARG A 124 12.76 11.88 14.77
CA ARG A 124 13.50 11.54 15.96
C ARG A 124 14.96 12.05 15.95
N HIS A 125 15.59 12.12 14.76
CA HIS A 125 16.94 12.67 14.62
C HIS A 125 17.03 14.20 14.77
N ASN A 126 15.92 14.90 14.65
CA ASN A 126 15.71 16.31 14.96
C ASN A 126 16.80 17.27 14.45
N LYS A 127 17.28 17.09 13.23
CA LYS A 127 18.32 17.95 12.63
C LYS A 127 17.84 19.39 12.38
N PHE A 128 16.54 19.53 12.08
CA PHE A 128 15.86 20.80 11.87
C PHE A 128 14.35 20.63 12.15
N PRO A 129 13.63 21.71 12.50
CA PRO A 129 12.21 21.61 12.82
C PRO A 129 11.36 21.42 11.56
N PHE A 130 10.46 20.45 11.56
CA PHE A 130 9.38 20.26 10.61
C PHE A 130 8.21 19.52 11.26
N GLU A 131 7.02 19.64 10.67
CA GLU A 131 5.82 18.98 11.17
C GLU A 131 5.34 17.88 10.24
N LEU A 132 4.68 16.87 10.81
CA LEU A 132 4.11 15.74 10.09
C LEU A 132 2.64 15.59 10.38
N VAL A 133 1.85 15.36 9.34
CA VAL A 133 0.47 14.92 9.43
C VAL A 133 0.35 13.62 8.63
N PHE A 134 -0.06 12.53 9.27
CA PHE A 134 -0.24 11.23 8.62
C PHE A 134 -1.68 11.13 8.12
N LEU A 135 -1.86 11.27 6.81
CA LEU A 135 -3.15 11.49 6.18
C LEU A 135 -3.61 10.24 5.42
N VAL A 136 -4.73 9.68 5.83
CA VAL A 136 -5.40 8.57 5.13
C VAL A 136 -6.65 9.11 4.45
N MET A 137 -6.73 8.97 3.15
CA MET A 137 -7.96 9.23 2.41
C MET A 137 -8.71 7.92 2.21
N ASP A 138 -9.94 7.86 2.70
CA ASP A 138 -10.86 6.77 2.44
C ASP A 138 -11.72 7.09 1.20
N PRO A 139 -11.49 6.46 0.05
CA PRO A 139 -12.26 6.69 -1.16
C PRO A 139 -13.56 5.86 -1.24
N GLY A 140 -13.96 5.21 -0.15
CA GLY A 140 -15.04 4.22 -0.06
C GLY A 140 -14.52 2.80 0.15
N TYR A 141 -13.55 2.63 1.02
CA TYR A 141 -13.00 1.30 1.36
C TYR A 141 -14.07 0.36 1.93
N SER A 142 -13.88 -0.94 1.74
CA SER A 142 -14.62 -1.93 2.52
C SER A 142 -14.26 -1.81 4.02
N GLU A 143 -15.17 -2.21 4.88
CA GLU A 143 -14.94 -2.22 6.33
C GLU A 143 -13.67 -2.99 6.71
N VAL A 144 -13.39 -4.10 6.04
CA VAL A 144 -12.18 -4.91 6.24
C VAL A 144 -10.92 -4.11 5.92
N ASN A 145 -10.89 -3.44 4.78
CA ASN A 145 -9.73 -2.63 4.37
C ASN A 145 -9.53 -1.43 5.31
N ARG A 146 -10.61 -0.77 5.71
CA ARG A 146 -10.56 0.33 6.67
C ARG A 146 -9.97 -0.11 7.99
N LYS A 147 -10.50 -1.21 8.57
CA LYS A 147 -9.99 -1.79 9.82
C LYS A 147 -8.55 -2.27 9.71
N LEU A 148 -8.14 -2.80 8.56
CA LEU A 148 -6.75 -3.21 8.33
C LEU A 148 -5.80 -2.01 8.38
N ILE A 149 -6.15 -0.89 7.75
CA ILE A 149 -5.34 0.35 7.81
C ILE A 149 -5.22 0.83 9.26
N GLU A 150 -6.33 0.92 9.97
CA GLU A 150 -6.39 1.40 11.34
C GLU A 150 -5.60 0.49 12.30
N ASN A 151 -5.75 -0.84 12.14
CA ASN A 151 -4.98 -1.81 12.92
C ASN A 151 -3.47 -1.71 12.64
N ASN A 152 -3.06 -1.64 11.36
CA ASN A 152 -1.64 -1.45 11.03
C ASN A 152 -1.09 -0.15 11.59
N ALA A 153 -1.85 0.95 11.52
CA ALA A 153 -1.45 2.22 12.11
C ALA A 153 -1.25 2.09 13.63
N ARG A 154 -2.16 1.38 14.31
CA ARG A 154 -2.08 1.11 15.76
C ARG A 154 -0.83 0.31 16.12
N ILE A 155 -0.63 -0.87 15.51
CA ILE A 155 0.50 -1.75 15.85
C ILE A 155 1.87 -1.16 15.47
N MET A 156 1.89 -0.26 14.49
CA MET A 156 3.08 0.47 14.06
C MET A 156 3.28 1.80 14.81
N GLY A 157 2.33 2.22 15.64
CA GLY A 157 2.39 3.49 16.37
C GLY A 157 2.37 4.72 15.44
N VAL A 158 1.59 4.68 14.36
CA VAL A 158 1.44 5.81 13.42
C VAL A 158 0.12 6.54 13.71
N PRO A 159 0.15 7.81 14.17
CA PRO A 159 -1.07 8.58 14.47
C PRO A 159 -1.72 9.08 13.18
N ILE A 160 -2.65 8.31 12.62
CA ILE A 160 -3.32 8.64 11.35
C ILE A 160 -4.49 9.60 11.55
N THR A 161 -4.67 10.50 10.58
CA THR A 161 -5.88 11.31 10.39
C THR A 161 -6.62 10.79 9.16
N VAL A 162 -7.82 10.26 9.37
CA VAL A 162 -8.63 9.70 8.28
C VAL A 162 -9.68 10.71 7.84
N PHE A 163 -9.85 10.88 6.53
CA PHE A 163 -10.95 11.64 5.95
C PHE A 163 -11.61 10.84 4.81
N GLU A 164 -12.89 11.02 4.66
CA GLU A 164 -13.70 10.27 3.70
C GLU A 164 -13.91 11.06 2.41
N SER A 165 -14.05 10.33 1.30
CA SER A 165 -14.45 10.85 0.01
C SER A 165 -15.28 9.80 -0.73
N GLN A 166 -16.21 10.23 -1.58
CA GLN A 166 -17.08 9.33 -2.35
C GLN A 166 -16.52 9.04 -3.75
N ILE A 167 -15.19 8.93 -3.86
CA ILE A 167 -14.54 8.77 -5.17
C ILE A 167 -14.92 7.47 -5.84
N PHE A 168 -15.00 6.36 -5.11
CA PHE A 168 -15.35 5.07 -5.70
C PHE A 168 -16.77 5.05 -6.23
N GLU A 169 -17.71 5.75 -5.61
CA GLU A 169 -19.07 5.92 -6.12
C GLU A 169 -19.09 6.79 -7.38
N ALA A 170 -18.36 7.92 -7.36
CA ALA A 170 -18.31 8.85 -8.48
C ALA A 170 -17.65 8.27 -9.75
N VAL A 171 -16.76 7.27 -9.59
CA VAL A 171 -16.04 6.65 -10.71
C VAL A 171 -16.71 5.36 -11.19
N TYR A 172 -17.64 4.80 -10.41
CA TYR A 172 -18.25 3.49 -10.67
C TYR A 172 -18.95 3.40 -12.04
N ASP A 173 -19.66 4.45 -12.43
CA ASP A 173 -20.46 4.46 -13.69
C ASP A 173 -19.66 4.93 -14.91
N ILE A 174 -18.36 5.21 -14.76
CA ILE A 174 -17.54 5.75 -15.84
C ILE A 174 -16.85 4.64 -16.61
N GLN A 175 -17.28 4.41 -17.86
CA GLN A 175 -16.71 3.37 -18.72
C GLN A 175 -15.34 3.74 -19.30
N LYS A 176 -15.01 5.03 -19.45
CA LYS A 176 -13.77 5.47 -20.10
C LYS A 176 -12.70 5.87 -19.09
N SER A 177 -11.67 5.02 -18.94
CA SER A 177 -10.49 5.24 -18.09
C SER A 177 -10.81 5.53 -16.62
N PRO A 178 -11.58 4.69 -15.91
CA PRO A 178 -11.97 4.92 -14.51
C PRO A 178 -10.78 5.07 -13.58
N CYS A 179 -9.70 4.31 -13.79
CA CYS A 179 -8.48 4.37 -12.98
C CYS A 179 -7.77 5.73 -13.09
N TYR A 180 -7.69 6.31 -14.29
CA TYR A 180 -7.09 7.64 -14.47
C TYR A 180 -7.87 8.72 -13.71
N LEU A 181 -9.20 8.69 -13.85
CA LEU A 181 -10.06 9.66 -13.16
C LEU A 181 -9.99 9.50 -11.65
N CYS A 182 -10.03 8.26 -11.14
CA CYS A 182 -9.86 7.96 -9.73
C CYS A 182 -8.54 8.52 -9.20
N ALA A 183 -7.43 8.27 -9.88
CA ALA A 183 -6.11 8.78 -9.48
C ALA A 183 -6.06 10.31 -9.46
N ARG A 184 -6.67 10.96 -10.45
CA ARG A 184 -6.75 12.43 -10.53
C ARG A 184 -7.58 13.02 -9.40
N MET A 185 -8.77 12.45 -9.13
CA MET A 185 -9.65 12.90 -8.04
C MET A 185 -8.98 12.69 -6.68
N ARG A 186 -8.38 11.52 -6.45
CA ARG A 186 -7.64 11.22 -5.21
C ARG A 186 -6.56 12.25 -4.95
N ARG A 187 -5.78 12.60 -5.96
CA ARG A 187 -4.74 13.62 -5.83
C ARG A 187 -5.32 14.98 -5.46
N GLY A 188 -6.40 15.42 -6.12
CA GLY A 188 -7.08 16.70 -5.81
C GLY A 188 -7.57 16.76 -4.35
N HIS A 189 -8.24 15.71 -3.87
CA HIS A 189 -8.72 15.63 -2.49
C HIS A 189 -7.58 15.63 -1.47
N LEU A 190 -6.48 14.91 -1.74
CA LEU A 190 -5.30 14.90 -0.87
C LEU A 190 -4.67 16.29 -0.75
N TYR A 191 -4.51 17.02 -1.87
CA TYR A 191 -3.98 18.38 -1.84
C TYR A 191 -4.88 19.35 -1.07
N ASN A 192 -6.20 19.31 -1.31
CA ASN A 192 -7.16 20.14 -0.61
C ASN A 192 -7.08 19.91 0.90
N LYS A 193 -7.13 18.63 1.31
CA LYS A 193 -7.07 18.28 2.74
C LYS A 193 -5.76 18.66 3.39
N ALA A 194 -4.64 18.44 2.70
CA ALA A 194 -3.32 18.86 3.18
C ALA A 194 -3.26 20.39 3.37
N LYS A 195 -3.79 21.16 2.42
CA LYS A 195 -3.85 22.63 2.51
C LYS A 195 -4.73 23.12 3.66
N GLU A 196 -5.91 22.49 3.86
CA GLU A 196 -6.78 22.76 5.02
C GLU A 196 -6.07 22.57 6.36
N LEU A 197 -5.19 21.56 6.42
CA LEU A 197 -4.39 21.25 7.61
C LEU A 197 -3.13 22.14 7.73
N GLY A 198 -2.95 23.09 6.84
CA GLY A 198 -1.80 24.01 6.83
C GLY A 198 -0.50 23.36 6.35
N CYS A 199 -0.55 22.23 5.63
CA CYS A 199 0.62 21.61 5.05
C CYS A 199 1.04 22.37 3.77
N ASN A 200 2.35 22.48 3.55
CA ASN A 200 2.93 23.02 2.33
C ASN A 200 3.52 21.92 1.43
N LYS A 201 3.57 20.67 1.93
CA LYS A 201 4.06 19.53 1.16
C LYS A 201 3.15 18.32 1.32
N ILE A 202 3.07 17.50 0.25
CA ILE A 202 2.53 16.14 0.31
C ILE A 202 3.63 15.14 -0.03
N ALA A 203 3.74 14.08 0.76
CA ALA A 203 4.68 12.99 0.54
C ALA A 203 3.94 11.75 0.03
N LEU A 204 4.42 11.18 -1.08
CA LEU A 204 3.89 9.96 -1.68
C LEU A 204 4.92 8.84 -1.64
N GLY A 205 4.46 7.61 -1.36
CA GLY A 205 5.28 6.43 -1.15
C GLY A 205 5.79 5.75 -2.43
N HIS A 206 6.08 6.52 -3.49
CA HIS A 206 6.69 5.96 -4.70
C HIS A 206 8.17 5.67 -4.46
N HIS A 207 8.60 4.51 -4.91
CA HIS A 207 9.95 4.00 -4.71
C HIS A 207 10.75 3.90 -6.04
N TYR A 208 11.98 3.41 -5.97
CA TYR A 208 12.91 3.34 -7.10
C TYR A 208 12.34 2.55 -8.30
N ASP A 209 11.68 1.44 -8.02
CA ASP A 209 11.15 0.56 -9.08
C ASP A 209 9.96 1.23 -9.80
N ASP A 210 9.09 1.97 -9.12
CA ASP A 210 8.02 2.79 -9.74
C ASP A 210 8.58 3.82 -10.74
N VAL A 211 9.73 4.42 -10.40
CA VAL A 211 10.38 5.39 -11.29
C VAL A 211 10.85 4.72 -12.58
N ILE A 212 11.50 3.55 -12.47
CA ILE A 212 11.96 2.79 -13.63
C ILE A 212 10.78 2.32 -14.47
N GLU A 213 9.76 1.77 -13.84
CA GLU A 213 8.53 1.32 -14.52
C GLU A 213 7.87 2.47 -15.28
N THR A 214 7.76 3.65 -14.67
CA THR A 214 7.20 4.85 -15.31
C THR A 214 7.99 5.24 -16.56
N ILE A 215 9.33 5.22 -16.49
CA ILE A 215 10.19 5.53 -17.63
C ILE A 215 10.01 4.51 -18.75
N LEU A 216 10.06 3.22 -18.41
CA LEU A 216 9.90 2.13 -19.38
C LEU A 216 8.52 2.15 -20.05
N MET A 217 7.45 2.37 -19.28
CA MET A 217 6.11 2.49 -19.82
C MET A 217 5.96 3.70 -20.76
N GLY A 218 6.55 4.85 -20.38
CA GLY A 218 6.58 6.04 -21.22
C GLY A 218 7.28 5.78 -22.56
N MET A 219 8.41 5.09 -22.54
CA MET A 219 9.17 4.73 -23.75
C MET A 219 8.44 3.70 -24.63
N LEU A 220 7.90 2.62 -24.02
CA LEU A 220 7.31 1.50 -24.77
C LEU A 220 5.92 1.81 -25.33
N TYR A 221 5.09 2.53 -24.57
CA TYR A 221 3.69 2.79 -24.94
C TYR A 221 3.41 4.21 -25.39
N GLY A 222 4.21 5.18 -24.93
CA GLY A 222 3.99 6.60 -25.22
C GLY A 222 4.98 7.20 -26.19
N ALA A 223 6.02 6.46 -26.63
CA ALA A 223 7.14 6.98 -27.41
C ALA A 223 7.75 8.28 -26.81
N GLN A 224 7.68 8.43 -25.48
CA GLN A 224 8.13 9.59 -24.72
C GLN A 224 8.96 9.14 -23.53
N VAL A 225 10.00 9.88 -23.20
CA VAL A 225 10.74 9.69 -21.94
C VAL A 225 10.01 10.51 -20.87
N GLN A 226 9.08 9.87 -20.17
CA GLN A 226 8.43 10.46 -19.00
C GLN A 226 9.15 9.99 -17.73
N THR A 227 9.43 10.91 -16.82
CA THR A 227 10.05 10.56 -15.55
C THR A 227 9.18 11.00 -14.38
N MET A 228 9.28 10.26 -13.29
CA MET A 228 8.64 10.58 -12.04
C MET A 228 9.64 11.38 -11.19
N MET A 229 9.54 12.71 -11.20
CA MET A 229 10.48 13.57 -10.47
C MET A 229 10.38 13.38 -8.95
N PRO A 230 11.51 13.41 -8.21
CA PRO A 230 11.50 13.29 -6.75
C PRO A 230 10.81 14.45 -6.04
N LYS A 231 10.81 15.64 -6.65
CA LYS A 231 10.16 16.85 -6.17
C LYS A 231 9.42 17.54 -7.31
N LEU A 232 8.20 17.99 -7.06
CA LEU A 232 7.37 18.71 -8.03
C LEU A 232 6.61 19.84 -7.34
N HIS A 233 6.65 21.04 -7.92
CA HIS A 233 5.73 22.10 -7.55
C HIS A 233 4.35 21.82 -8.14
N SER A 234 3.31 22.06 -7.37
CA SER A 234 1.94 21.89 -7.87
C SER A 234 1.52 23.08 -8.71
N SER A 235 1.12 22.83 -9.95
CA SER A 235 0.55 23.88 -10.83
C SER A 235 -0.87 24.30 -10.43
N ASN A 236 -1.62 23.41 -9.78
CA ASN A 236 -3.03 23.63 -9.42
C ASN A 236 -3.22 24.08 -7.96
N PHE A 237 -2.21 23.91 -7.11
CA PHE A 237 -2.25 24.24 -5.69
C PHE A 237 -1.01 25.09 -5.36
N GLU A 238 -1.17 26.39 -5.49
CA GLU A 238 -0.10 27.36 -5.25
C GLU A 238 0.52 27.18 -3.86
N GLY A 239 1.86 27.21 -3.80
CA GLY A 239 2.62 27.02 -2.57
C GLY A 239 2.72 25.57 -2.09
N MET A 240 2.16 24.60 -2.82
CA MET A 240 2.24 23.18 -2.47
C MET A 240 3.29 22.44 -3.30
N GLU A 241 4.07 21.60 -2.63
CA GLU A 241 5.03 20.68 -3.29
C GLU A 241 4.64 19.23 -3.08
N LEU A 242 4.90 18.40 -4.08
CA LEU A 242 4.85 16.94 -3.97
C LEU A 242 6.27 16.41 -3.84
N ILE A 243 6.50 15.55 -2.86
CA ILE A 243 7.80 14.91 -2.63
C ILE A 243 7.69 13.39 -2.63
N ARG A 244 8.77 12.72 -3.08
CA ARG A 244 8.90 11.25 -3.11
C ARG A 244 10.17 10.82 -2.39
N PRO A 245 10.14 10.77 -1.06
CA PRO A 245 11.37 10.54 -0.28
C PRO A 245 11.88 9.09 -0.36
N MET A 246 11.05 8.13 -0.84
CA MET A 246 11.45 6.75 -1.06
C MET A 246 12.11 6.51 -2.44
N TYR A 247 12.41 7.55 -3.19
CA TYR A 247 12.92 7.54 -4.58
C TYR A 247 14.14 6.63 -4.81
N LEU A 248 14.97 6.41 -3.81
CA LEU A 248 16.18 5.58 -3.86
C LEU A 248 16.02 4.18 -3.22
N ILE A 249 14.84 3.87 -2.70
CA ILE A 249 14.56 2.60 -2.02
C ILE A 249 14.04 1.59 -3.03
N ARG A 250 14.58 0.35 -2.99
CA ARG A 250 14.12 -0.76 -3.83
C ARG A 250 12.89 -1.43 -3.21
N GLU A 251 11.95 -1.85 -4.05
CA GLU A 251 10.74 -2.56 -3.62
C GLU A 251 11.06 -3.87 -2.89
N GLU A 252 12.09 -4.56 -3.34
CA GLU A 252 12.54 -5.81 -2.72
C GLU A 252 12.96 -5.61 -1.25
N ASP A 253 13.65 -4.51 -0.93
CA ASP A 253 14.03 -4.18 0.45
C ASP A 253 12.78 -3.89 1.31
N ILE A 254 11.73 -3.28 0.73
CA ILE A 254 10.45 -3.02 1.40
C ILE A 254 9.71 -4.34 1.69
N LYS A 255 9.66 -5.25 0.71
CA LYS A 255 9.03 -6.58 0.86
C LYS A 255 9.71 -7.37 1.97
N GLN A 256 11.03 -7.44 1.98
CA GLN A 256 11.80 -8.15 3.00
C GLN A 256 11.62 -7.55 4.39
N TRP A 257 11.54 -6.22 4.51
CA TRP A 257 11.24 -5.56 5.77
C TRP A 257 9.82 -5.88 6.28
N ARG A 258 8.82 -5.85 5.38
CA ARG A 258 7.44 -6.27 5.67
C ARG A 258 7.40 -7.70 6.23
N ASP A 259 8.08 -8.62 5.54
CA ASP A 259 8.05 -10.06 5.88
C ASP A 259 8.76 -10.33 7.21
N LEU A 260 9.89 -9.66 7.48
CA LEU A 260 10.59 -9.76 8.76
C LEU A 260 9.68 -9.36 9.94
N ASN A 261 8.89 -8.30 9.75
CA ASN A 261 8.01 -7.78 10.81
C ASN A 261 6.64 -8.47 10.83
N GLY A 262 6.39 -9.43 9.94
CA GLY A 262 5.11 -10.16 9.86
C GLY A 262 3.92 -9.24 9.62
N LEU A 263 4.08 -8.19 8.78
CA LEU A 263 3.06 -7.19 8.51
C LEU A 263 2.22 -7.56 7.29
N HIS A 264 0.92 -7.37 7.40
CA HIS A 264 -0.03 -7.58 6.32
C HIS A 264 -0.64 -6.24 5.91
N PHE A 265 -0.52 -5.88 4.64
CA PHE A 265 -1.01 -4.62 4.11
C PHE A 265 -2.06 -4.85 3.02
N ILE A 266 -2.84 -3.81 2.72
CA ILE A 266 -3.74 -3.82 1.58
C ILE A 266 -2.90 -4.00 0.30
N GLN A 267 -3.27 -4.98 -0.52
CA GLN A 267 -2.67 -5.17 -1.83
C GLN A 267 -3.39 -4.34 -2.88
N CYS A 268 -4.70 -4.46 -2.93
CA CYS A 268 -5.54 -3.58 -3.74
C CYS A 268 -6.88 -3.34 -3.04
N ALA A 269 -7.31 -2.09 -3.00
CA ALA A 269 -8.53 -1.68 -2.33
C ALA A 269 -9.66 -1.32 -3.32
N CYS A 270 -9.38 -1.41 -4.62
CA CYS A 270 -10.31 -1.01 -5.67
C CYS A 270 -11.30 -2.14 -5.98
N ARG A 271 -12.59 -1.82 -6.08
CA ARG A 271 -13.63 -2.79 -6.50
C ARG A 271 -13.42 -3.33 -7.92
N PHE A 272 -12.69 -2.60 -8.76
CA PHE A 272 -12.37 -3.04 -10.12
C PHE A 272 -11.30 -4.13 -10.20
N THR A 273 -10.60 -4.43 -9.11
CA THR A 273 -9.58 -5.50 -9.11
C THR A 273 -10.17 -6.90 -9.12
N ASP A 274 -11.42 -7.06 -8.68
CA ASP A 274 -12.13 -8.34 -8.78
C ASP A 274 -12.53 -8.67 -10.24
N THR A 275 -12.46 -7.68 -11.15
CA THR A 275 -12.87 -7.80 -12.56
C THR A 275 -11.78 -7.41 -13.57
N CYS A 276 -10.66 -6.87 -13.13
CA CYS A 276 -9.58 -6.38 -13.97
C CYS A 276 -8.32 -7.23 -13.82
N SER A 277 -7.96 -7.98 -14.87
CA SER A 277 -6.73 -8.79 -14.92
C SER A 277 -5.45 -7.98 -15.13
N SER A 278 -5.54 -6.64 -15.13
CA SER A 278 -4.45 -5.70 -15.47
C SER A 278 -4.10 -4.68 -14.38
N CYS A 279 -4.51 -4.94 -13.11
CA CYS A 279 -4.05 -4.12 -11.98
C CYS A 279 -2.98 -4.84 -11.16
#